data_aacc70ba44469847b4942b5b5f7ba9c9
#
_entry.id   aacc70ba44469847b4942b5b5f7ba9c9
#
_cell.length_a   1.000
_cell.length_b   1.000
_cell.length_c   1.000
_cell.angle_alpha   90.00
_cell.angle_beta   90.00
_cell.angle_gamma   90.00
#
_symmetry.space_group_name_H-M   'P 1'
#
loop_
_entity.id
_entity.type
_entity.pdbx_description
1 polymer ?
#
loop_
_entity_poly.entity_id
_entity_poly.type
_entity_poly.pdbx_seq_one_letter_code
_entity_poly.pdbx_strand_id
1 'polypeptide(L)'
;MYIREDLLNKIKKVFNVKEFTYTRTGKYCYNNNDLFIFDCGNETIAIEAGTANFFSIYKAKENSDHPGYFYAVTQSNFLLIKDNKTHLRIDKKIITFPGNAFDCTSELVLLAMENS
;
A
#
# COMPACT_ATOMS: atom_id res chain seq x y z
N MET A 1 5.13 -7.37 -8.71
CA MET A 1 4.33 -7.14 -7.49
C MET A 1 2.89 -7.51 -7.73
N TYR A 2 2.34 -8.33 -6.88
CA TYR A 2 1.02 -8.88 -7.12
C TYR A 2 0.16 -8.76 -5.85
N ILE A 3 -0.96 -8.09 -5.99
CA ILE A 3 -1.99 -8.01 -4.95
C ILE A 3 -3.17 -8.87 -5.40
N ARG A 4 -3.73 -9.65 -4.50
CA ARG A 4 -4.87 -10.51 -4.84
C ARG A 4 -6.01 -9.67 -5.41
N GLU A 5 -6.69 -10.24 -6.40
CA GLU A 5 -7.71 -9.52 -7.17
C GLU A 5 -8.88 -9.04 -6.30
N ASP A 6 -9.30 -9.83 -5.33
CA ASP A 6 -10.39 -9.45 -4.44
C ASP A 6 -10.05 -8.20 -3.63
N LEU A 7 -8.83 -8.14 -3.09
CA LEU A 7 -8.33 -6.97 -2.37
C LEU A 7 -8.12 -5.79 -3.31
N LEU A 8 -7.53 -6.05 -4.47
CA LEU A 8 -7.29 -5.02 -5.48
C LEU A 8 -8.58 -4.31 -5.87
N ASN A 9 -9.63 -5.08 -6.13
CA ASN A 9 -10.93 -4.53 -6.50
C ASN A 9 -11.53 -3.69 -5.36
N LYS A 10 -11.33 -4.12 -4.13
CA LYS A 10 -11.80 -3.36 -2.97
C LYS A 10 -11.06 -2.04 -2.82
N ILE A 11 -9.73 -2.05 -2.99
CA ILE A 11 -8.92 -0.84 -2.95
C ILE A 11 -9.33 0.13 -4.05
N LYS A 12 -9.51 -0.36 -5.28
CA LYS A 12 -9.99 0.47 -6.39
C LYS A 12 -11.31 1.17 -6.05
N LYS A 13 -12.24 0.43 -5.47
CA LYS A 13 -13.55 0.96 -5.11
C LYS A 13 -13.45 2.02 -4.02
N VAL A 14 -12.67 1.75 -2.99
CA VAL A 14 -12.49 2.64 -1.84
C VAL A 14 -11.86 3.97 -2.24
N PHE A 15 -10.82 3.90 -3.05
CA PHE A 15 -10.12 5.10 -3.53
C PHE A 15 -10.76 5.71 -4.77
N ASN A 16 -11.82 5.10 -5.30
CA ASN A 16 -12.53 5.56 -6.50
C ASN A 16 -11.58 5.73 -7.69
N VAL A 17 -10.77 4.70 -7.94
CA VAL A 17 -9.84 4.67 -9.05
C VAL A 17 -10.16 3.47 -9.95
N LYS A 18 -9.93 3.63 -11.26
CA LYS A 18 -10.19 2.58 -12.25
C LYS A 18 -8.97 1.69 -12.48
N GLU A 19 -7.79 2.28 -12.35
CA GLU A 19 -6.52 1.60 -12.57
C GLU A 19 -5.75 1.54 -11.26
N PHE A 20 -4.97 0.48 -11.08
CA PHE A 20 -4.13 0.30 -9.92
C PHE A 20 -2.94 -0.55 -10.32
N THR A 21 -1.92 0.11 -10.87
CA THR A 21 -0.76 -0.56 -11.45
C THR A 21 0.50 -0.21 -10.67
N TYR A 22 1.21 -1.21 -10.21
CA TYR A 22 2.51 -1.02 -9.57
C TYR A 22 3.49 -0.39 -10.56
N THR A 23 4.10 0.71 -10.15
CA THR A 23 4.99 1.48 -11.00
C THR A 23 6.44 1.39 -10.57
N ARG A 24 6.71 1.65 -9.30
CA ARG A 24 8.07 1.74 -8.77
C ARG A 24 8.07 1.81 -7.25
N THR A 25 9.25 1.71 -6.66
CA THR A 25 9.46 2.00 -5.23
C THR A 25 9.78 3.47 -5.04
N GLY A 26 9.54 3.95 -3.81
CA GLY A 26 9.90 5.29 -3.38
C GLY A 26 10.16 5.31 -1.89
N LYS A 27 10.31 6.52 -1.35
CA LYS A 27 10.53 6.74 0.09
C LYS A 27 9.53 7.76 0.62
N TYR A 28 9.06 7.54 1.85
CA TYR A 28 8.28 8.55 2.53
C TYR A 28 9.18 9.67 3.01
N CYS A 29 8.83 10.91 2.71
CA CYS A 29 9.73 12.06 2.94
C CYS A 29 10.00 12.34 4.41
N TYR A 30 9.15 11.90 5.33
CA TYR A 30 9.31 12.20 6.76
C TYR A 30 10.09 11.14 7.55
N ASN A 31 10.11 9.88 7.11
CA ASN A 31 10.72 8.81 7.89
C ASN A 31 11.55 7.84 7.07
N ASN A 32 11.69 8.06 5.76
CA ASN A 32 12.41 7.20 4.83
C ASN A 32 11.87 5.77 4.73
N ASN A 33 10.65 5.51 5.18
CA ASN A 33 10.04 4.20 5.00
C ASN A 33 9.88 3.89 3.51
N ASP A 34 10.04 2.62 3.16
CA ASP A 34 9.87 2.17 1.78
C ASP A 34 8.42 2.27 1.36
N LEU A 35 8.22 2.82 0.18
CA LEU A 35 6.91 2.96 -0.45
C LEU A 35 6.85 2.13 -1.72
N PHE A 36 5.68 1.57 -1.95
CA PHE A 36 5.32 0.94 -3.21
C PHE A 36 4.32 1.86 -3.90
N ILE A 37 4.72 2.35 -5.06
CA ILE A 37 3.98 3.40 -5.76
C ILE A 37 3.14 2.76 -6.84
N PHE A 38 1.85 3.09 -6.83
CA PHE A 38 0.88 2.59 -7.78
C PHE A 38 0.31 3.76 -8.57
N ASP A 39 0.41 3.66 -9.88
CA ASP A 39 -0.22 4.60 -10.79
C ASP A 39 -1.70 4.21 -10.97
N CYS A 40 -2.57 5.19 -10.77
CA CYS A 40 -4.01 5.00 -10.84
C CYS A 40 -4.65 5.92 -11.89
N GLY A 41 -3.89 6.27 -12.90
CA GLY A 41 -4.30 7.23 -13.93
C GLY A 41 -3.88 8.64 -13.54
N ASN A 42 -4.83 9.44 -13.08
CA ASN A 42 -4.55 10.82 -12.66
C ASN A 42 -4.17 10.95 -11.18
N GLU A 43 -4.10 9.84 -10.46
CA GLU A 43 -3.75 9.81 -9.04
C GLU A 43 -2.66 8.80 -8.78
N THR A 44 -1.93 9.00 -7.68
CA THR A 44 -0.90 8.08 -7.21
C THR A 44 -1.29 7.58 -5.83
N ILE A 45 -1.22 6.26 -5.63
CA ILE A 45 -1.45 5.64 -4.33
C ILE A 45 -0.14 5.01 -3.88
N ALA A 46 0.19 5.20 -2.60
CA ALA A 46 1.35 4.59 -1.98
C ALA A 46 0.91 3.56 -0.95
N ILE A 47 1.60 2.43 -0.94
CA ILE A 47 1.54 1.47 0.16
C ILE A 47 2.87 1.56 0.89
N GLU A 48 2.83 2.01 2.12
CA GLU A 48 4.01 2.17 2.97
C GLU A 48 4.23 0.92 3.79
N ALA A 49 5.41 0.32 3.66
CA ALA A 49 5.77 -0.86 4.43
C ALA A 49 6.13 -0.46 5.87
N GLY A 50 5.38 -1.00 6.82
CA GLY A 50 5.67 -0.86 8.24
C GLY A 50 6.29 -2.13 8.81
N THR A 51 6.22 -2.28 10.12
CA THR A 51 6.70 -3.47 10.82
C THR A 51 5.58 -4.49 11.02
N ALA A 52 5.96 -5.76 11.24
CA ALA A 52 5.03 -6.85 11.59
C ALA A 52 3.88 -7.02 10.60
N ASN A 53 4.17 -6.93 9.30
CA ASN A 53 3.18 -7.07 8.21
C ASN A 53 2.05 -6.06 8.28
N PHE A 54 2.35 -4.87 8.78
CA PHE A 54 1.44 -3.74 8.87
C PHE A 54 1.80 -2.73 7.78
N PHE A 55 0.81 -2.32 6.99
CA PHE A 55 1.02 -1.41 5.86
C PHE A 55 0.06 -0.24 5.96
N SER A 56 0.52 0.94 5.54
CA SER A 56 -0.34 2.11 5.38
C SER A 56 -0.64 2.32 3.89
N ILE A 57 -1.86 2.70 3.56
CA ILE A 57 -2.28 2.98 2.18
C ILE A 57 -2.88 4.37 2.15
N TYR A 58 -2.38 5.20 1.24
CA TYR A 58 -2.86 6.58 1.11
C TYR A 58 -2.59 7.12 -0.29
N LYS A 59 -3.31 8.17 -0.66
CA LYS A 59 -2.96 8.95 -1.86
C LYS A 59 -1.72 9.77 -1.55
N ALA A 60 -0.79 9.82 -2.51
CA ALA A 60 0.51 10.44 -2.32
C ALA A 60 0.87 11.34 -3.49
N LYS A 61 1.77 12.28 -3.23
CA LYS A 61 2.40 13.10 -4.26
C LYS A 61 3.91 13.05 -4.11
N GLU A 62 4.58 13.04 -5.23
CA GLU A 62 6.03 13.13 -5.27
C GLU A 62 6.48 14.54 -4.96
N ASN A 63 7.53 14.67 -4.13
CA ASN A 63 8.14 15.96 -3.85
C ASN A 63 8.96 16.37 -5.07
N SER A 64 8.60 17.51 -5.69
CA SER A 64 9.26 17.99 -6.89
C SER A 64 10.74 18.35 -6.66
N ASP A 65 11.09 18.74 -5.43
CA ASP A 65 12.46 19.11 -5.05
C ASP A 65 13.32 17.90 -4.73
N HIS A 66 12.70 16.76 -4.43
CA HIS A 66 13.40 15.53 -4.05
C HIS A 66 12.75 14.34 -4.77
N PRO A 67 13.15 14.04 -6.02
CA PRO A 67 12.59 12.90 -6.76
C PRO A 67 12.76 11.58 -6.02
N GLY A 68 11.72 10.76 -6.05
CA GLY A 68 11.68 9.49 -5.33
C GLY A 68 11.16 9.58 -3.90
N TYR A 69 10.95 10.78 -3.38
CA TYR A 69 10.36 11.02 -2.07
C TYR A 69 8.93 11.51 -2.21
N PHE A 70 8.05 10.93 -1.41
CA PHE A 70 6.60 11.17 -1.50
C PHE A 70 6.05 11.63 -0.16
N TYR A 71 4.94 12.33 -0.20
CA TYR A 71 4.18 12.71 1.00
C TYR A 71 2.71 12.33 0.83
N ALA A 72 2.05 12.04 1.96
CA ALA A 72 0.64 11.68 1.97
C ALA A 72 -0.23 12.92 1.76
N VAL A 73 -1.26 12.79 0.93
CA VAL A 73 -2.26 13.85 0.70
C VAL A 73 -3.63 13.49 1.24
N THR A 74 -3.82 12.26 1.69
CA THR A 74 -5.03 11.80 2.38
C THR A 74 -4.66 11.13 3.68
N GLN A 75 -5.66 10.86 4.52
CA GLN A 75 -5.47 10.02 5.69
C GLN A 75 -5.06 8.62 5.27
N SER A 76 -4.27 7.98 6.13
CA SER A 76 -3.84 6.61 5.90
C SER A 76 -4.97 5.64 6.23
N ASN A 77 -5.13 4.67 5.34
CA ASN A 77 -5.85 3.44 5.62
C ASN A 77 -4.81 2.36 5.89
N PHE A 78 -5.21 1.22 6.42
CA PHE A 78 -4.25 0.24 6.90
C PHE A 78 -4.54 -1.15 6.37
N LEU A 79 -3.46 -1.90 6.15
CA LEU A 79 -3.47 -3.33 5.83
C LEU A 79 -2.68 -4.05 6.90
N LEU A 80 -3.27 -5.06 7.52
CA LEU A 80 -2.58 -5.93 8.46
C LEU A 80 -2.72 -7.36 8.00
N ILE A 81 -1.61 -8.06 7.86
CA ILE A 81 -1.58 -9.48 7.53
C ILE A 81 -1.22 -10.24 8.81
N LYS A 82 -2.14 -11.04 9.31
CA LYS A 82 -1.95 -11.79 10.55
C LYS A 82 -2.76 -13.08 10.52
N ASP A 83 -2.17 -14.17 11.00
CA ASP A 83 -2.83 -15.48 11.15
C ASP A 83 -3.48 -15.98 9.85
N ASN A 84 -2.76 -15.80 8.74
CA ASN A 84 -3.21 -16.17 7.40
C ASN A 84 -4.51 -15.46 6.99
N LYS A 85 -4.66 -14.23 7.44
CA LYS A 85 -5.77 -13.34 7.06
C LYS A 85 -5.24 -11.95 6.74
N THR A 86 -5.96 -11.25 5.88
CA THR A 86 -5.68 -9.86 5.55
C THR A 86 -6.81 -8.99 6.06
N HIS A 87 -6.46 -8.01 6.88
CA HIS A 87 -7.43 -7.05 7.44
C HIS A 87 -7.20 -5.71 6.78
N LEU A 88 -8.21 -5.22 6.08
CA LEU A 88 -8.19 -3.89 5.46
C LEU A 88 -9.04 -2.96 6.32
N ARG A 89 -8.40 -1.97 6.95
CA ARG A 89 -9.08 -0.95 7.73
C ARG A 89 -9.22 0.33 6.92
N ILE A 90 -10.46 0.72 6.67
CA ILE A 90 -10.80 1.92 5.94
C ILE A 90 -11.76 2.72 6.81
N ASP A 91 -11.37 3.95 7.13
CA ASP A 91 -12.06 4.79 8.11
C ASP A 91 -12.12 4.02 9.45
N LYS A 92 -13.31 3.71 9.92
CA LYS A 92 -13.50 2.96 11.16
C LYS A 92 -13.97 1.52 10.92
N LYS A 93 -13.96 1.07 9.67
CA LYS A 93 -14.44 -0.26 9.29
C LYS A 93 -13.27 -1.18 9.00
N ILE A 94 -13.41 -2.43 9.40
CA ILE A 94 -12.42 -3.47 9.11
C ILE A 94 -13.10 -4.51 8.23
N ILE A 95 -12.45 -4.81 7.11
CA ILE A 95 -12.86 -5.87 6.18
C ILE A 95 -11.78 -6.94 6.22
N THR A 96 -12.17 -8.18 6.49
CA THR A 96 -11.24 -9.29 6.60
C THR A 96 -11.36 -10.20 5.38
N PHE A 97 -10.22 -10.52 4.79
CA PHE A 97 -10.10 -11.43 3.67
C PHE A 97 -9.33 -12.68 4.13
N PRO A 98 -9.73 -13.88 3.68
CA PRO A 98 -8.96 -15.07 3.99
C PRO A 98 -7.62 -15.04 3.25
N GLY A 99 -6.56 -15.49 3.91
CA GLY A 99 -5.24 -15.61 3.29
C GLY A 99 -4.44 -14.33 3.25
N ASN A 100 -3.25 -14.44 2.68
CA ASN A 100 -2.34 -13.31 2.52
C ASN A 100 -2.75 -12.50 1.28
N ALA A 101 -2.81 -11.17 1.43
CA ALA A 101 -3.17 -10.26 0.36
C ALA A 101 -2.15 -10.23 -0.79
N PHE A 102 -0.92 -10.57 -0.49
CA PHE A 102 0.18 -10.51 -1.46
C PHE A 102 0.63 -11.91 -1.83
N ASP A 103 1.10 -12.05 -3.07
CA ASP A 103 1.84 -13.23 -3.46
C ASP A 103 3.09 -13.33 -2.57
N CYS A 104 3.38 -14.53 -2.06
CA CYS A 104 4.54 -14.76 -1.20
C CYS A 104 5.88 -14.46 -1.89
N THR A 105 5.88 -14.34 -3.20
CA THR A 105 7.06 -13.95 -3.98
C THR A 105 7.13 -12.45 -4.24
N SER A 106 6.14 -11.67 -3.77
CA SER A 106 6.12 -10.24 -4.05
C SER A 106 7.18 -9.51 -3.25
N GLU A 107 7.74 -8.46 -3.85
CA GLU A 107 8.74 -7.60 -3.19
C GLU A 107 8.18 -6.94 -1.93
N LEU A 108 6.87 -6.64 -1.90
CA LEU A 108 6.20 -6.06 -0.74
C LEU A 108 6.33 -6.94 0.49
N VAL A 109 6.03 -8.23 0.34
CA VAL A 109 6.11 -9.17 1.46
C VAL A 109 7.54 -9.31 1.94
N LEU A 110 8.48 -9.42 1.01
CA LEU A 110 9.90 -9.54 1.34
C LEU A 110 10.40 -8.30 2.10
N LEU A 111 10.06 -7.11 1.63
CA LEU A 111 10.46 -5.86 2.29
C LEU A 111 9.80 -5.70 3.66
N ALA A 112 8.53 -6.08 3.80
CA ALA A 112 7.87 -6.05 5.09
C ALA A 112 8.52 -7.02 6.09
N MET A 113 8.96 -8.18 5.62
CA MET A 113 9.69 -9.14 6.45
C MET A 113 11.06 -8.61 6.85
N GLU A 114 11.77 -7.92 5.97
CA GLU A 114 13.07 -7.31 6.26
C GLU A 114 12.95 -6.17 7.28
N ASN A 115 11.84 -5.42 7.26
CA ASN A 115 11.60 -4.29 8.15
C ASN A 115 10.94 -4.69 9.48
N SER A 116 10.68 -5.97 9.66
CA SER A 116 10.02 -6.46 10.87
C SER A 116 10.98 -6.61 12.03
#